data_0185e88141931eb9ea18e69c29d0ffdb
#
_entry.id   0185e88141931eb9ea18e69c29d0ffdb
#
_cell.length_a   1.000
_cell.length_b   1.000
_cell.length_c   1.000
_cell.angle_alpha   90.00
_cell.angle_beta   90.00
_cell.angle_gamma   90.00
#
_symmetry.space_group_name_H-M   'P 1'
#
loop_
_entity.id
_entity.type
_entity.pdbx_description
1 polymer ?
#
loop_
_entity_poly.entity_id
_entity_poly.type
_entity_poly.pdbx_seq_one_letter_code
_entity_poly.pdbx_strand_id
1 'polypeptide(L)'
;LSKRSIRSSEKEILYTNQDCIIKNGRFLKFPKTKLQLNIGKLGFTEGKLKQVRVIPKYNEYVVELVIDVPSEQQMIEENARYMSIDLGIDNLATIVTNTGMKPVLVKGKHVKSINQYYNKMKSHFTSILRNGKQTNEGPFTSKRIEKLHQKRYLKIKDVFHKVSHHIVKLAQEEEVCKIVIGQNKSWKQETNMGKRNNQSFCHIPHNLLIQMITYKANAVGIQVVVTEESYTSKASFLDNDFIPTYGENDQNTTFSGKRIKRGIYRSANKTLINADVNAAANILRKVIPNAWTNGIEGLGVKQLANVLTPLTLIVR
;
A
#
# COMPACT_ATOMS: atom_id res chain seq x y z
N LEU A 1 -1.34 -33.67 18.84
CA LEU A 1 -2.14 -32.44 19.06
C LEU A 1 -3.07 -32.68 20.25
N SER A 2 -2.91 -31.93 21.35
CA SER A 2 -3.74 -32.10 22.54
C SER A 2 -5.20 -31.72 22.24
N LYS A 3 -6.18 -32.40 22.88
CA LYS A 3 -7.62 -32.05 22.75
C LYS A 3 -7.93 -30.56 23.02
N ARG A 4 -7.07 -29.82 23.73
CA ARG A 4 -7.17 -28.40 24.01
C ARG A 4 -6.88 -27.53 22.77
N SER A 5 -5.92 -27.91 21.91
CA SER A 5 -5.57 -27.12 20.69
C SER A 5 -6.67 -27.20 19.63
N ILE A 6 -7.46 -28.24 19.61
CA ILE A 6 -8.57 -28.41 18.65
C ILE A 6 -9.78 -27.57 19.03
N ARG A 7 -10.02 -27.31 20.34
CA ARG A 7 -11.16 -26.51 20.82
C ARG A 7 -10.95 -24.99 20.73
N SER A 8 -9.72 -24.51 20.61
CA SER A 8 -9.39 -23.09 20.57
C SER A 8 -9.08 -22.54 19.19
N SER A 9 -9.01 -23.37 18.15
CA SER A 9 -8.77 -22.91 16.78
C SER A 9 -10.10 -22.58 16.09
N GLU A 10 -10.46 -21.30 16.09
CA GLU A 10 -11.51 -20.79 15.21
C GLU A 10 -11.07 -21.00 13.77
N LYS A 11 -11.87 -21.71 12.98
CA LYS A 11 -11.57 -22.03 11.57
C LYS A 11 -12.38 -21.15 10.65
N GLU A 12 -11.78 -20.83 9.51
CA GLU A 12 -12.49 -20.23 8.39
C GLU A 12 -13.55 -21.21 7.87
N ILE A 13 -14.75 -20.69 7.58
CA ILE A 13 -15.83 -21.45 6.95
C ILE A 13 -16.00 -20.91 5.52
N LEU A 14 -15.98 -21.83 4.57
CA LEU A 14 -16.17 -21.55 3.15
C LEU A 14 -17.54 -22.08 2.71
N TYR A 15 -18.32 -21.23 2.08
CA TYR A 15 -19.57 -21.59 1.42
C TYR A 15 -19.46 -21.34 -0.07
N THR A 16 -20.00 -22.23 -0.87
CA THR A 16 -20.10 -22.07 -2.32
C THR A 16 -21.32 -21.18 -2.67
N ASN A 17 -21.44 -20.81 -3.92
CA ASN A 17 -22.62 -20.12 -4.44
C ASN A 17 -23.90 -20.96 -4.43
N GLN A 18 -23.79 -22.28 -4.26
CA GLN A 18 -24.92 -23.21 -4.10
C GLN A 18 -25.44 -23.19 -2.65
N ASP A 19 -24.55 -22.93 -1.69
CA ASP A 19 -24.90 -22.93 -0.26
C ASP A 19 -25.53 -21.61 0.18
N CYS A 20 -25.04 -20.48 -0.31
CA CYS A 20 -25.48 -19.15 0.08
C CYS A 20 -26.23 -18.44 -1.07
N ILE A 21 -27.35 -17.81 -0.72
CA ILE A 21 -28.20 -17.12 -1.69
C ILE A 21 -28.34 -15.65 -1.29
N ILE A 22 -28.23 -14.75 -2.27
CA ILE A 22 -28.57 -13.35 -2.11
C ILE A 22 -30.03 -13.17 -2.54
N LYS A 23 -30.92 -12.85 -1.57
CA LYS A 23 -32.33 -12.55 -1.84
C LYS A 23 -32.54 -11.06 -2.05
N ASN A 24 -33.28 -10.71 -3.11
CA ASN A 24 -33.65 -9.33 -3.46
C ASN A 24 -32.44 -8.34 -3.54
N GLY A 25 -31.26 -8.82 -3.92
CA GLY A 25 -30.03 -8.02 -3.96
C GLY A 25 -29.58 -7.46 -2.59
N ARG A 26 -30.27 -7.84 -1.49
CA ARG A 26 -30.10 -7.19 -0.19
C ARG A 26 -29.77 -8.11 0.97
N PHE A 27 -30.22 -9.36 0.95
CA PHE A 27 -30.07 -10.26 2.07
C PHE A 27 -29.27 -11.51 1.70
N LEU A 28 -28.09 -11.68 2.30
CA LEU A 28 -27.32 -12.91 2.23
C LEU A 28 -27.90 -13.92 3.22
N LYS A 29 -28.37 -15.07 2.72
CA LYS A 29 -28.90 -16.17 3.51
C LYS A 29 -27.90 -17.32 3.57
N PHE A 30 -27.65 -17.82 4.77
CA PHE A 30 -26.77 -18.99 5.01
C PHE A 30 -27.57 -20.29 5.00
N PRO A 31 -26.93 -21.44 4.59
CA PRO A 31 -27.59 -22.74 4.55
C PRO A 31 -27.90 -23.24 5.95
N LYS A 32 -28.98 -24.00 6.08
CA LYS A 32 -29.40 -24.69 7.32
C LYS A 32 -29.53 -23.79 8.56
N THR A 33 -29.65 -22.47 8.37
CA THR A 33 -29.82 -21.50 9.46
C THR A 33 -30.93 -20.48 9.12
N LYS A 34 -31.45 -19.82 10.16
CA LYS A 34 -32.32 -18.65 10.00
C LYS A 34 -31.53 -17.34 9.85
N LEU A 35 -30.19 -17.40 9.90
CA LEU A 35 -29.32 -16.24 9.84
C LEU A 35 -29.38 -15.57 8.47
N GLN A 36 -29.62 -14.27 8.47
CA GLN A 36 -29.60 -13.43 7.28
C GLN A 36 -28.77 -12.17 7.59
N LEU A 37 -27.87 -11.80 6.68
CA LEU A 37 -27.12 -10.56 6.76
C LEU A 37 -27.66 -9.56 5.74
N ASN A 38 -27.92 -8.34 6.20
CA ASN A 38 -28.30 -7.26 5.30
C ASN A 38 -27.04 -6.69 4.64
N ILE A 39 -26.87 -6.96 3.35
CA ILE A 39 -25.75 -6.49 2.52
C ILE A 39 -26.16 -5.35 1.57
N GLY A 40 -27.37 -4.82 1.69
CA GLY A 40 -27.91 -3.81 0.76
C GLY A 40 -27.09 -2.52 0.69
N LYS A 41 -26.30 -2.18 1.72
CA LYS A 41 -25.38 -1.04 1.70
C LYS A 41 -24.11 -1.27 0.88
N LEU A 42 -23.82 -2.51 0.46
CA LEU A 42 -22.65 -2.83 -0.36
C LEU A 42 -22.83 -2.46 -1.84
N GLY A 43 -24.04 -2.01 -2.22
CA GLY A 43 -24.31 -1.53 -3.58
C GLY A 43 -24.19 -2.63 -4.63
N PHE A 44 -24.65 -3.85 -4.30
CA PHE A 44 -24.63 -4.98 -5.22
C PHE A 44 -25.65 -4.76 -6.34
N THR A 45 -25.19 -4.26 -7.47
CA THR A 45 -26.02 -4.09 -8.66
C THR A 45 -25.70 -5.10 -9.76
N GLU A 46 -24.42 -5.54 -9.82
CA GLU A 46 -23.93 -6.41 -10.88
C GLU A 46 -22.94 -7.44 -10.34
N GLY A 47 -22.92 -8.63 -10.92
CA GLY A 47 -21.98 -9.69 -10.60
C GLY A 47 -22.63 -10.96 -10.07
N LYS A 48 -21.90 -12.06 -10.19
CA LYS A 48 -22.31 -13.39 -9.77
C LYS A 48 -21.57 -13.82 -8.51
N LEU A 49 -22.32 -14.11 -7.43
CA LEU A 49 -21.72 -14.65 -6.21
C LEU A 49 -21.02 -15.98 -6.53
N LYS A 50 -19.75 -16.11 -6.17
CA LYS A 50 -18.95 -17.34 -6.32
C LYS A 50 -18.73 -18.04 -4.99
N GLN A 51 -18.43 -17.30 -3.94
CA GLN A 51 -18.09 -17.85 -2.64
C GLN A 51 -18.41 -16.87 -1.52
N VAL A 52 -18.73 -17.41 -0.35
CA VAL A 52 -18.84 -16.67 0.91
C VAL A 52 -17.84 -17.26 1.89
N ARG A 53 -16.99 -16.42 2.49
CA ARG A 53 -16.05 -16.81 3.53
C ARG A 53 -16.45 -16.17 4.85
N VAL A 54 -16.47 -16.96 5.90
CA VAL A 54 -16.65 -16.47 7.28
C VAL A 54 -15.33 -16.69 8.02
N ILE A 55 -14.62 -15.59 8.27
CA ILE A 55 -13.27 -15.60 8.81
C ILE A 55 -13.29 -15.07 10.23
N PRO A 56 -12.92 -15.89 11.25
CA PRO A 56 -12.77 -15.40 12.61
C PRO A 56 -11.58 -14.44 12.69
N LYS A 57 -11.82 -13.26 13.26
CA LYS A 57 -10.80 -12.21 13.38
C LYS A 57 -11.07 -11.31 14.59
N TYR A 58 -10.12 -11.25 15.51
CA TYR A 58 -10.17 -10.36 16.70
C TYR A 58 -11.46 -10.51 17.54
N ASN A 59 -11.90 -11.74 17.83
CA ASN A 59 -13.18 -12.06 18.50
C ASN A 59 -14.45 -11.63 17.75
N GLU A 60 -14.35 -11.36 16.46
CA GLU A 60 -15.46 -11.09 15.55
C GLU A 60 -15.37 -11.98 14.32
N TYR A 61 -16.40 -11.96 13.49
CA TYR A 61 -16.39 -12.67 12.21
C TYR A 61 -16.44 -11.67 11.07
N VAL A 62 -15.50 -11.80 10.13
CA VAL A 62 -15.52 -11.07 8.87
C VAL A 62 -16.20 -11.97 7.83
N VAL A 63 -17.26 -11.47 7.22
CA VAL A 63 -17.92 -12.15 6.10
C VAL A 63 -17.42 -11.51 4.81
N GLU A 64 -16.72 -12.30 4.00
CA GLU A 64 -16.23 -11.89 2.68
C GLU A 64 -17.11 -12.50 1.59
N LEU A 65 -17.54 -11.66 0.65
CA LEU A 65 -18.27 -12.09 -0.54
C LEU A 65 -17.32 -12.05 -1.72
N VAL A 66 -17.10 -13.18 -2.36
CA VAL A 66 -16.33 -13.29 -3.61
C VAL A 66 -17.32 -13.25 -4.77
N ILE A 67 -17.20 -12.25 -5.60
CA ILE A 67 -18.13 -11.94 -6.67
C ILE A 67 -17.37 -11.87 -7.97
N ASP A 68 -17.92 -12.52 -8.97
CA ASP A 68 -17.48 -12.44 -10.33
C ASP A 68 -18.21 -11.27 -11.00
N VAL A 69 -17.48 -10.22 -11.28
CA VAL A 69 -17.97 -9.06 -12.01
C VAL A 69 -17.40 -9.16 -13.42
N PRO A 70 -18.22 -9.07 -14.47
CA PRO A 70 -17.68 -8.96 -15.82
C PRO A 70 -16.72 -7.76 -15.83
N SER A 71 -15.43 -8.01 -15.96
CA SER A 71 -14.50 -6.94 -16.24
C SER A 71 -14.63 -6.66 -17.73
N GLU A 72 -15.19 -5.54 -18.08
CA GLU A 72 -14.83 -4.90 -19.32
C GLU A 72 -13.34 -4.56 -19.17
N GLN A 73 -12.47 -5.50 -19.49
CA GLN A 73 -11.08 -5.20 -19.74
C GLN A 73 -11.07 -4.35 -21.02
N GLN A 74 -11.40 -3.08 -20.91
CA GLN A 74 -10.82 -2.12 -21.80
C GLN A 74 -9.31 -2.23 -21.58
N MET A 75 -8.66 -2.97 -22.45
CA MET A 75 -7.23 -2.82 -22.64
C MET A 75 -7.06 -1.34 -22.97
N ILE A 76 -6.63 -0.55 -21.96
CA ILE A 76 -6.24 0.83 -22.21
C ILE A 76 -5.11 0.68 -23.21
N GLU A 77 -5.32 1.16 -24.43
CA GLU A 77 -4.27 1.20 -25.45
C GLU A 77 -3.04 1.84 -24.83
N GLU A 78 -1.89 1.34 -25.20
CA GLU A 78 -0.62 1.79 -24.65
C GLU A 78 -0.39 3.27 -25.08
N ASN A 79 -0.99 4.20 -24.34
CA ASN A 79 -1.00 5.63 -24.63
C ASN A 79 0.24 6.37 -24.11
N ALA A 80 1.26 5.61 -23.67
CA ALA A 80 2.50 6.12 -23.08
C ALA A 80 2.31 7.04 -21.85
N ARG A 81 1.16 6.95 -21.14
CA ARG A 81 0.91 7.67 -19.88
C ARG A 81 1.06 6.73 -18.69
N TYR A 82 2.00 7.06 -17.82
CA TYR A 82 2.43 6.19 -16.74
C TYR A 82 2.46 6.92 -15.42
N MET A 83 2.24 6.18 -14.33
CA MET A 83 2.35 6.65 -12.96
C MET A 83 3.32 5.76 -12.19
N SER A 84 4.15 6.32 -11.32
CA SER A 84 4.93 5.58 -10.35
C SER A 84 4.63 5.98 -8.92
N ILE A 85 4.86 5.03 -8.01
CA ILE A 85 4.61 5.20 -6.58
C ILE A 85 5.81 4.70 -5.80
N ASP A 86 6.42 5.58 -5.02
CA ASP A 86 7.38 5.26 -3.97
C ASP A 86 6.65 5.20 -2.61
N LEU A 87 6.77 4.08 -1.89
CA LEU A 87 6.11 3.84 -0.61
C LEU A 87 7.07 4.11 0.56
N GLY A 88 6.64 4.93 1.50
CA GLY A 88 7.48 5.35 2.61
C GLY A 88 6.78 5.44 3.96
N ILE A 89 7.46 6.07 4.93
CA ILE A 89 6.98 6.28 6.30
C ILE A 89 6.45 7.70 6.48
N ASP A 90 7.22 8.71 6.10
CA ASP A 90 6.85 10.13 6.27
C ASP A 90 5.89 10.58 5.19
N ASN A 91 6.17 10.20 3.97
CA ASN A 91 5.23 10.15 2.88
C ASN A 91 4.82 8.68 2.72
N LEU A 92 3.53 8.39 2.96
CA LEU A 92 3.00 7.02 2.83
C LEU A 92 3.07 6.54 1.39
N ALA A 93 2.88 7.46 0.45
CA ALA A 93 3.07 7.26 -0.97
C ALA A 93 3.53 8.57 -1.61
N THR A 94 4.50 8.50 -2.51
CA THR A 94 4.91 9.59 -3.38
C THR A 94 4.56 9.21 -4.80
N ILE A 95 3.73 10.02 -5.44
CA ILE A 95 3.15 9.74 -6.76
C ILE A 95 3.79 10.67 -7.77
N VAL A 96 4.30 10.11 -8.86
CA VAL A 96 4.86 10.83 -10.01
C VAL A 96 4.24 10.29 -11.30
N THR A 97 3.94 11.16 -12.24
CA THR A 97 3.48 10.77 -13.59
C THR A 97 4.38 11.39 -14.66
N ASN A 98 4.37 10.84 -15.85
CA ASN A 98 5.01 11.45 -17.02
C ASN A 98 4.06 12.35 -17.83
N THR A 99 2.86 12.63 -17.33
CA THR A 99 1.85 13.47 -17.97
C THR A 99 2.08 14.97 -17.79
N GLY A 100 3.02 15.33 -16.89
CA GLY A 100 3.27 16.72 -16.49
C GLY A 100 2.49 17.19 -15.26
N MET A 101 1.72 16.32 -14.64
CA MET A 101 1.07 16.56 -13.34
C MET A 101 2.13 16.85 -12.26
N LYS A 102 1.81 17.72 -11.31
CA LYS A 102 2.64 17.90 -10.11
C LYS A 102 2.69 16.63 -9.28
N PRO A 103 3.88 16.19 -8.83
CA PRO A 103 3.99 15.06 -7.91
C PRO A 103 3.13 15.25 -6.66
N VAL A 104 2.60 14.16 -6.13
CA VAL A 104 1.74 14.19 -4.94
C VAL A 104 2.39 13.41 -3.79
N LEU A 105 2.59 14.08 -2.66
CA LEU A 105 3.10 13.52 -1.43
C LEU A 105 1.95 13.18 -0.47
N VAL A 106 1.57 11.94 -0.38
CA VAL A 106 0.56 11.47 0.58
C VAL A 106 1.20 11.32 1.96
N LYS A 107 0.82 12.17 2.91
CA LYS A 107 1.45 12.21 4.24
C LYS A 107 1.11 10.99 5.11
N GLY A 108 2.15 10.35 5.68
CA GLY A 108 2.04 9.21 6.58
C GLY A 108 1.79 9.56 8.06
N LYS A 109 1.69 10.84 8.42
CA LYS A 109 1.55 11.30 9.81
C LYS A 109 0.40 10.64 10.55
N HIS A 110 -0.75 10.46 9.90
CA HIS A 110 -1.93 9.86 10.53
C HIS A 110 -1.69 8.37 10.86
N VAL A 111 -1.13 7.60 9.94
CA VAL A 111 -0.76 6.19 10.18
C VAL A 111 0.29 6.07 11.28
N LYS A 112 1.26 6.97 11.33
CA LYS A 112 2.26 7.04 12.41
C LYS A 112 1.60 7.28 13.76
N SER A 113 0.66 8.21 13.85
CA SER A 113 -0.07 8.52 15.08
C SER A 113 -0.88 7.32 15.58
N ILE A 114 -1.58 6.62 14.69
CA ILE A 114 -2.31 5.39 15.03
C ILE A 114 -1.35 4.33 15.61
N ASN A 115 -0.18 4.13 14.98
CA ASN A 115 0.81 3.17 15.45
C ASN A 115 1.46 3.57 16.77
N GLN A 116 1.75 4.84 16.99
CA GLN A 116 2.31 5.34 18.26
C GLN A 116 1.33 5.13 19.42
N TYR A 117 0.07 5.51 19.23
CA TYR A 117 -0.99 5.26 20.22
C TYR A 117 -1.12 3.77 20.53
N TYR A 118 -1.19 2.94 19.49
CA TYR A 118 -1.26 1.49 19.63
C TYR A 118 -0.08 0.92 20.44
N ASN A 119 1.15 1.30 20.12
CA ASN A 119 2.35 0.81 20.80
C ASN A 119 2.35 1.22 22.30
N LYS A 120 1.98 2.48 22.60
CA LYS A 120 1.85 2.97 23.97
C LYS A 120 0.82 2.17 24.77
N MET A 121 -0.37 1.99 24.23
CA MET A 121 -1.45 1.28 24.92
C MET A 121 -1.18 -0.23 25.01
N LYS A 122 -0.57 -0.83 24.00
CA LYS A 122 -0.16 -2.25 24.05
C LYS A 122 0.85 -2.47 25.17
N SER A 123 1.88 -1.64 25.26
CA SER A 123 2.89 -1.73 26.35
C SER A 123 2.23 -1.62 27.72
N HIS A 124 1.36 -0.63 27.92
CA HIS A 124 0.63 -0.43 29.16
C HIS A 124 -0.25 -1.63 29.54
N PHE A 125 -1.07 -2.13 28.64
CA PHE A 125 -1.94 -3.28 28.91
C PHE A 125 -1.14 -4.58 29.11
N THR A 126 -0.02 -4.73 28.41
CA THR A 126 0.86 -5.87 28.61
C THR A 126 1.53 -5.84 29.97
N SER A 127 1.98 -4.67 30.47
CA SER A 127 2.58 -4.56 31.81
C SER A 127 1.57 -4.94 32.91
N ILE A 128 0.32 -4.48 32.80
CA ILE A 128 -0.75 -4.85 33.73
C ILE A 128 -1.03 -6.37 33.67
N LEU A 129 -1.14 -6.91 32.46
CA LEU A 129 -1.46 -8.33 32.24
C LEU A 129 -0.40 -9.26 32.83
N ARG A 130 0.87 -8.84 32.72
CA ARG A 130 2.01 -9.66 33.11
C ARG A 130 2.41 -9.48 34.58
N ASN A 131 2.18 -8.36 35.18
CA ASN A 131 2.37 -8.04 36.60
C ASN A 131 3.55 -8.81 37.26
N GLY A 132 4.78 -8.59 36.75
CA GLY A 132 6.00 -9.25 37.25
C GLY A 132 6.29 -10.67 36.73
N LYS A 133 5.42 -11.27 35.91
CA LYS A 133 5.66 -12.59 35.32
C LYS A 133 6.84 -12.55 34.32
N GLN A 134 7.56 -13.67 34.25
CA GLN A 134 8.66 -13.85 33.30
C GLN A 134 8.17 -13.80 31.84
N THR A 135 9.10 -13.57 30.89
CA THR A 135 8.77 -13.39 29.46
C THR A 135 8.10 -14.61 28.82
N ASN A 136 8.34 -15.81 29.36
CA ASN A 136 7.78 -17.09 28.90
C ASN A 136 6.52 -17.53 29.63
N GLU A 137 6.07 -16.79 30.65
CA GLU A 137 4.86 -17.10 31.43
C GLU A 137 3.64 -16.37 30.87
N GLY A 138 2.52 -17.11 30.68
CA GLY A 138 1.24 -16.53 30.24
C GLY A 138 0.45 -15.85 31.36
N PRO A 139 -0.62 -15.14 31.02
CA PRO A 139 -1.24 -14.95 29.71
C PRO A 139 -0.52 -13.92 28.82
N PHE A 140 -0.50 -14.17 27.51
CA PHE A 140 0.17 -13.30 26.52
C PHE A 140 -0.75 -12.29 25.85
N THR A 141 -2.07 -12.49 25.93
CA THR A 141 -3.10 -11.57 25.40
C THR A 141 -4.30 -11.46 26.32
N SER A 142 -5.14 -10.47 26.09
CA SER A 142 -6.40 -10.24 26.77
C SER A 142 -7.43 -9.65 25.82
N LYS A 143 -8.73 -9.75 26.13
CA LYS A 143 -9.80 -9.13 25.33
C LYS A 143 -9.55 -7.65 25.06
N ARG A 144 -8.91 -6.93 26.00
CA ARG A 144 -8.57 -5.51 25.86
C ARG A 144 -7.44 -5.31 24.84
N ILE A 145 -6.41 -6.15 24.85
CA ILE A 145 -5.31 -6.11 23.88
C ILE A 145 -5.82 -6.49 22.48
N GLU A 146 -6.65 -7.53 22.36
CA GLU A 146 -7.24 -7.93 21.09
C GLU A 146 -8.12 -6.84 20.47
N LYS A 147 -8.96 -6.19 21.28
CA LYS A 147 -9.76 -5.03 20.84
C LYS A 147 -8.88 -3.86 20.39
N LEU A 148 -7.71 -3.67 21.00
CA LEU A 148 -6.73 -2.67 20.58
C LEU A 148 -6.11 -3.02 19.21
N HIS A 149 -5.78 -4.29 18.99
CA HIS A 149 -5.30 -4.78 17.69
C HIS A 149 -6.34 -4.56 16.59
N GLN A 150 -7.59 -4.96 16.82
CA GLN A 150 -8.71 -4.76 15.89
C GLN A 150 -8.89 -3.28 15.54
N LYS A 151 -8.96 -2.41 16.56
CA LYS A 151 -9.16 -0.96 16.37
C LYS A 151 -8.04 -0.33 15.53
N ARG A 152 -6.78 -0.74 15.76
CA ARG A 152 -5.65 -0.32 14.93
C ARG A 152 -5.79 -0.79 13.48
N TYR A 153 -6.09 -2.07 13.29
CA TYR A 153 -6.25 -2.67 11.96
C TYR A 153 -7.33 -1.95 11.14
N LEU A 154 -8.51 -1.74 11.73
CA LEU A 154 -9.62 -1.08 11.04
C LEU A 154 -9.29 0.37 10.67
N LYS A 155 -8.64 1.12 11.57
CA LYS A 155 -8.22 2.51 11.28
C LYS A 155 -7.20 2.58 10.15
N ILE A 156 -6.18 1.71 10.14
CA ILE A 156 -5.19 1.69 9.05
C ILE A 156 -5.85 1.26 7.73
N LYS A 157 -6.74 0.27 7.79
CA LYS A 157 -7.48 -0.20 6.62
C LYS A 157 -8.33 0.92 6.00
N ASP A 158 -9.02 1.72 6.82
CA ASP A 158 -9.81 2.87 6.35
C ASP A 158 -8.94 3.92 5.65
N VAL A 159 -7.81 4.31 6.26
CA VAL A 159 -6.84 5.23 5.63
C VAL A 159 -6.35 4.67 4.29
N PHE A 160 -6.03 3.39 4.23
CA PHE A 160 -5.54 2.77 2.99
C PHE A 160 -6.61 2.69 1.91
N HIS A 161 -7.87 2.48 2.28
CA HIS A 161 -8.99 2.55 1.32
C HIS A 161 -9.12 3.95 0.71
N LYS A 162 -8.99 5.00 1.53
CA LYS A 162 -9.04 6.39 1.07
C LYS A 162 -7.84 6.71 0.19
N VAL A 163 -6.63 6.36 0.61
CA VAL A 163 -5.40 6.60 -0.16
C VAL A 163 -5.42 5.87 -1.50
N SER A 164 -5.71 4.57 -1.50
CA SER A 164 -5.77 3.78 -2.73
C SER A 164 -6.86 4.26 -3.69
N HIS A 165 -8.02 4.73 -3.18
CA HIS A 165 -9.04 5.35 -4.01
C HIS A 165 -8.54 6.64 -4.66
N HIS A 166 -7.89 7.51 -3.89
CA HIS A 166 -7.31 8.75 -4.42
C HIS A 166 -6.26 8.49 -5.51
N ILE A 167 -5.37 7.50 -5.29
CA ILE A 167 -4.33 7.13 -6.26
C ILE A 167 -4.97 6.68 -7.58
N VAL A 168 -5.95 5.78 -7.51
CA VAL A 168 -6.61 5.27 -8.72
C VAL A 168 -7.43 6.36 -9.42
N LYS A 169 -8.10 7.22 -8.65
CA LYS A 169 -8.81 8.37 -9.21
C LYS A 169 -7.88 9.32 -9.95
N LEU A 170 -6.72 9.67 -9.38
CA LEU A 170 -5.70 10.47 -10.06
C LEU A 170 -5.19 9.78 -11.33
N ALA A 171 -4.99 8.45 -11.29
CA ALA A 171 -4.56 7.71 -12.46
C ALA A 171 -5.60 7.73 -13.59
N GLN A 172 -6.90 7.69 -13.26
CA GLN A 172 -7.98 7.84 -14.24
C GLN A 172 -8.05 9.27 -14.80
N GLU A 173 -7.96 10.30 -13.94
CA GLU A 173 -7.96 11.72 -14.35
C GLU A 173 -6.80 12.05 -15.29
N GLU A 174 -5.63 11.42 -15.09
CA GLU A 174 -4.45 11.55 -15.94
C GLU A 174 -4.41 10.54 -17.11
N GLU A 175 -5.47 9.74 -17.28
CA GLU A 175 -5.59 8.70 -18.31
C GLU A 175 -4.39 7.70 -18.32
N VAL A 176 -3.89 7.36 -17.14
CA VAL A 176 -2.74 6.47 -16.96
C VAL A 176 -3.10 5.05 -17.35
N CYS A 177 -2.32 4.42 -18.22
CA CYS A 177 -2.50 3.00 -18.60
C CYS A 177 -1.78 2.03 -17.65
N LYS A 178 -0.71 2.47 -16.98
CA LYS A 178 0.11 1.60 -16.12
C LYS A 178 0.60 2.32 -14.88
N ILE A 179 0.44 1.68 -13.72
CA ILE A 179 0.98 2.13 -12.43
C ILE A 179 2.17 1.24 -12.06
N VAL A 180 3.32 1.83 -11.77
CA VAL A 180 4.53 1.15 -11.31
C VAL A 180 4.73 1.42 -9.82
N ILE A 181 4.84 0.38 -9.00
CA ILE A 181 5.03 0.51 -7.55
C ILE A 181 6.40 -0.07 -7.17
N GLY A 182 7.24 0.74 -6.52
CA GLY A 182 8.52 0.27 -5.97
C GLY A 182 8.31 -0.58 -4.72
N GLN A 183 8.97 -1.74 -4.66
CA GLN A 183 8.98 -2.59 -3.47
C GLN A 183 10.21 -3.49 -3.45
N ASN A 184 10.94 -3.52 -2.34
CA ASN A 184 12.00 -4.49 -2.12
C ASN A 184 11.49 -5.73 -1.38
N LYS A 185 11.79 -6.94 -1.87
CA LYS A 185 11.34 -8.21 -1.28
C LYS A 185 11.79 -8.40 0.16
N SER A 186 12.98 -7.92 0.55
CA SER A 186 13.56 -8.04 1.90
C SER A 186 13.42 -6.78 2.76
N TRP A 187 12.60 -5.85 2.37
CA TRP A 187 12.49 -4.49 2.91
C TRP A 187 12.33 -4.40 4.44
N LYS A 188 11.78 -5.45 5.06
CA LYS A 188 11.53 -5.46 6.51
C LYS A 188 12.51 -6.31 7.32
N GLN A 189 13.39 -7.08 6.69
CA GLN A 189 14.22 -8.06 7.38
C GLN A 189 15.60 -7.49 7.78
N GLU A 190 16.15 -6.54 7.02
CA GLU A 190 17.52 -6.01 7.24
C GLU A 190 17.57 -4.47 7.39
N THR A 191 16.51 -3.85 7.88
CA THR A 191 16.48 -2.39 8.01
C THR A 191 17.31 -1.94 9.21
N ASN A 192 18.44 -1.28 8.97
CA ASN A 192 19.27 -0.64 9.99
C ASN A 192 19.05 0.88 10.06
N MET A 193 17.80 1.29 10.25
CA MET A 193 17.40 2.72 10.36
C MET A 193 17.29 3.20 11.81
N GLY A 194 17.80 2.40 12.77
CA GLY A 194 17.65 2.63 14.21
C GLY A 194 16.30 2.15 14.77
N LYS A 195 16.25 1.76 16.05
CA LYS A 195 15.11 1.10 16.73
C LYS A 195 13.75 1.78 16.45
N ARG A 196 13.67 3.11 16.52
CA ARG A 196 12.44 3.88 16.41
C ARG A 196 11.89 3.91 14.97
N ASN A 197 12.78 4.05 13.99
CA ASN A 197 12.41 4.05 12.57
C ASN A 197 12.06 2.65 12.10
N ASN A 198 12.83 1.63 12.50
CA ASN A 198 12.53 0.22 12.20
C ASN A 198 11.16 -0.18 12.74
N GLN A 199 10.82 0.16 13.99
CA GLN A 199 9.52 -0.11 14.55
C GLN A 199 8.40 0.58 13.75
N SER A 200 8.57 1.85 13.37
CA SER A 200 7.59 2.59 12.58
C SER A 200 7.40 1.97 11.19
N PHE A 201 8.50 1.56 10.56
CA PHE A 201 8.51 0.98 9.22
C PHE A 201 7.86 -0.42 9.17
N CYS A 202 8.26 -1.30 10.09
CA CYS A 202 7.71 -2.66 10.15
C CYS A 202 6.22 -2.69 10.48
N HIS A 203 5.70 -1.64 11.14
CA HIS A 203 4.29 -1.56 11.53
C HIS A 203 3.35 -1.00 10.46
N ILE A 204 3.85 -0.50 9.32
CA ILE A 204 3.01 -0.08 8.20
C ILE A 204 2.84 -1.28 7.25
N PRO A 205 1.63 -1.82 7.06
CA PRO A 205 1.40 -2.97 6.18
C PRO A 205 1.34 -2.55 4.70
N HIS A 206 2.49 -2.12 4.12
CA HIS A 206 2.56 -1.64 2.72
C HIS A 206 1.97 -2.64 1.72
N ASN A 207 2.16 -3.96 1.92
CA ASN A 207 1.56 -4.98 1.06
C ASN A 207 0.03 -4.87 0.97
N LEU A 208 -0.64 -4.50 2.09
CA LEU A 208 -2.08 -4.28 2.08
C LEU A 208 -2.45 -3.05 1.22
N LEU A 209 -1.66 -1.98 1.27
CA LEU A 209 -1.87 -0.80 0.42
C LEU A 209 -1.64 -1.13 -1.05
N ILE A 210 -0.57 -1.87 -1.39
CA ILE A 210 -0.30 -2.35 -2.75
C ILE A 210 -1.48 -3.17 -3.27
N GLN A 211 -1.96 -4.16 -2.50
CA GLN A 211 -3.12 -4.96 -2.87
C GLN A 211 -4.36 -4.10 -3.14
N MET A 212 -4.61 -3.08 -2.28
CA MET A 212 -5.75 -2.18 -2.46
C MET A 212 -5.64 -1.30 -3.70
N ILE A 213 -4.45 -0.84 -4.04
CA ILE A 213 -4.20 -0.11 -5.29
C ILE A 213 -4.41 -1.05 -6.47
N THR A 214 -3.81 -2.24 -6.44
CA THR A 214 -3.84 -3.22 -7.52
C THR A 214 -5.28 -3.61 -7.89
N TYR A 215 -6.10 -4.06 -6.94
CA TYR A 215 -7.44 -4.50 -7.30
C TYR A 215 -8.34 -3.36 -7.78
N LYS A 216 -8.16 -2.14 -7.23
CA LYS A 216 -8.95 -0.98 -7.67
C LYS A 216 -8.51 -0.48 -9.05
N ALA A 217 -7.21 -0.48 -9.33
CA ALA A 217 -6.66 -0.12 -10.63
C ALA A 217 -7.11 -1.12 -11.72
N ASN A 218 -7.00 -2.43 -11.43
CA ASN A 218 -7.46 -3.47 -12.34
C ASN A 218 -8.96 -3.38 -12.63
N ALA A 219 -9.79 -3.00 -11.62
CA ALA A 219 -11.23 -2.83 -11.81
C ALA A 219 -11.59 -1.71 -12.80
N VAL A 220 -10.68 -0.79 -13.07
CA VAL A 220 -10.83 0.31 -14.05
C VAL A 220 -9.91 0.17 -15.25
N GLY A 221 -9.37 -1.03 -15.49
CA GLY A 221 -8.55 -1.34 -16.66
C GLY A 221 -7.09 -0.86 -16.59
N ILE A 222 -6.63 -0.33 -15.46
CA ILE A 222 -5.25 0.15 -15.29
C ILE A 222 -4.34 -1.00 -14.84
N GLN A 223 -3.27 -1.27 -15.58
CA GLN A 223 -2.27 -2.28 -15.23
C GLN A 223 -1.42 -1.83 -14.03
N VAL A 224 -1.12 -2.75 -13.10
CA VAL A 224 -0.19 -2.49 -11.98
C VAL A 224 1.01 -3.42 -12.07
N VAL A 225 2.21 -2.84 -12.03
CA VAL A 225 3.49 -3.54 -12.00
C VAL A 225 4.20 -3.21 -10.69
N VAL A 226 4.60 -4.24 -9.94
CA VAL A 226 5.43 -4.07 -8.74
C VAL A 226 6.86 -4.42 -9.10
N THR A 227 7.79 -3.51 -8.87
CA THR A 227 9.20 -3.64 -9.24
C THR A 227 10.13 -3.50 -8.05
N GLU A 228 11.31 -4.05 -8.20
CA GLU A 228 12.42 -3.87 -7.27
C GLU A 228 12.92 -2.40 -7.36
N GLU A 229 13.17 -1.75 -6.21
CA GLU A 229 13.49 -0.32 -6.13
C GLU A 229 14.94 0.00 -5.70
N SER A 230 15.85 -0.98 -5.72
CA SER A 230 17.25 -0.73 -5.33
C SER A 230 17.85 0.39 -6.17
N TYR A 231 18.64 1.23 -5.50
CA TYR A 231 19.36 2.37 -6.06
C TYR A 231 18.50 3.54 -6.56
N THR A 232 17.17 3.43 -6.63
CA THR A 232 16.30 4.52 -7.12
C THR A 232 16.39 5.80 -6.28
N SER A 233 16.65 5.69 -4.99
CA SER A 233 16.88 6.83 -4.09
C SER A 233 18.30 7.41 -4.15
N LYS A 234 19.27 6.66 -4.73
CA LYS A 234 20.66 7.10 -4.91
C LYS A 234 20.90 7.75 -6.26
N ALA A 235 20.31 7.18 -7.31
CA ALA A 235 20.43 7.70 -8.68
C ALA A 235 19.74 9.07 -8.81
N SER A 236 20.33 9.95 -9.60
CA SER A 236 19.72 11.23 -9.94
C SER A 236 18.76 11.08 -11.10
N PHE A 237 17.48 11.40 -10.85
CA PHE A 237 16.50 11.50 -11.91
C PHE A 237 16.83 12.65 -12.87
N LEU A 238 17.22 13.82 -12.32
CA LEU A 238 17.50 15.03 -13.10
C LEU A 238 18.75 14.91 -13.98
N ASP A 239 19.72 14.09 -13.60
CA ASP A 239 20.95 13.87 -14.35
C ASP A 239 20.90 12.60 -15.21
N ASN A 240 19.75 11.94 -15.27
CA ASN A 240 19.53 10.71 -16.02
C ASN A 240 20.52 9.58 -15.67
N ASP A 241 20.90 9.45 -14.39
CA ASP A 241 21.82 8.40 -13.94
C ASP A 241 21.33 7.00 -14.33
N PHE A 242 22.27 6.11 -14.63
CA PHE A 242 21.98 4.68 -14.75
C PHE A 242 21.51 4.11 -13.42
N ILE A 243 20.48 3.28 -13.44
CA ILE A 243 19.90 2.65 -12.23
C ILE A 243 20.20 1.16 -12.27
N PRO A 244 21.19 0.67 -11.50
CA PRO A 244 21.54 -0.76 -11.50
C PRO A 244 20.45 -1.61 -10.82
N THR A 245 20.48 -2.92 -11.10
CA THR A 245 19.74 -3.93 -10.36
C THR A 245 20.65 -4.50 -9.26
N TYR A 246 20.08 -4.73 -8.08
CA TYR A 246 20.85 -5.27 -6.96
C TYR A 246 21.45 -6.64 -7.30
N GLY A 247 22.77 -6.77 -7.14
CA GLY A 247 23.51 -8.00 -7.39
C GLY A 247 23.86 -8.29 -8.84
N GLU A 248 23.43 -7.46 -9.80
CA GLU A 248 23.73 -7.70 -11.23
C GLU A 248 24.76 -6.72 -11.78
N ASN A 249 24.52 -5.43 -11.72
CA ASN A 249 25.36 -4.39 -12.32
C ASN A 249 25.67 -3.26 -11.34
N ASP A 250 25.78 -3.56 -10.05
CA ASP A 250 25.89 -2.57 -8.99
C ASP A 250 27.33 -2.27 -8.55
N GLN A 251 28.30 -3.07 -9.00
CA GLN A 251 29.70 -2.84 -8.68
C GLN A 251 30.23 -1.61 -9.41
N ASN A 252 30.85 -0.69 -8.67
CA ASN A 252 31.45 0.56 -9.18
C ASN A 252 30.48 1.59 -9.78
N THR A 253 29.16 1.51 -9.51
CA THR A 253 28.23 2.54 -9.98
C THR A 253 28.41 3.83 -9.16
N THR A 254 28.73 4.92 -9.84
CA THR A 254 28.75 6.27 -9.27
C THR A 254 27.50 7.03 -9.66
N PHE A 255 27.01 7.89 -8.76
CA PHE A 255 25.81 8.70 -9.01
C PHE A 255 26.20 10.17 -9.05
N SER A 256 25.61 10.90 -10.00
CA SER A 256 25.91 12.33 -10.28
C SER A 256 25.44 13.24 -9.14
N GLY A 257 24.33 12.90 -8.50
CA GLY A 257 23.74 13.66 -7.42
C GLY A 257 23.87 13.00 -6.06
N LYS A 258 23.37 13.67 -5.02
CA LYS A 258 23.35 13.12 -3.66
C LYS A 258 22.22 13.67 -2.79
N ARG A 259 21.76 12.85 -1.84
CA ARG A 259 20.86 13.30 -0.79
C ARG A 259 21.62 14.18 0.20
N ILE A 260 21.24 15.48 0.29
CA ILE A 260 21.94 16.45 1.15
C ILE A 260 21.32 16.55 2.55
N LYS A 261 20.02 16.31 2.66
CA LYS A 261 19.29 16.17 3.93
C LYS A 261 18.03 15.35 3.75
N ARG A 262 17.34 15.04 4.84
CA ARG A 262 16.07 14.33 4.77
C ARG A 262 15.07 15.08 3.88
N GLY A 263 14.53 14.39 2.87
CA GLY A 263 13.54 14.91 1.92
C GLY A 263 14.11 15.79 0.82
N ILE A 264 15.44 16.05 0.74
CA ILE A 264 16.04 16.85 -0.32
C ILE A 264 17.21 16.11 -0.96
N TYR A 265 17.13 15.98 -2.26
CA TYR A 265 18.16 15.48 -3.15
C TYR A 265 18.71 16.63 -4.01
N ARG A 266 20.02 16.64 -4.26
CA ARG A 266 20.70 17.64 -5.09
C ARG A 266 21.35 16.93 -6.27
N SER A 267 21.00 17.34 -7.49
CA SER A 267 21.60 16.89 -8.75
C SER A 267 23.01 17.42 -8.97
N ALA A 268 23.69 16.97 -10.02
CA ALA A 268 25.04 17.42 -10.39
C ALA A 268 25.08 18.94 -10.65
N ASN A 269 24.08 19.46 -11.36
CA ASN A 269 23.94 20.89 -11.67
C ASN A 269 23.40 21.73 -10.49
N LYS A 270 23.41 21.17 -9.25
CA LYS A 270 22.96 21.79 -7.99
C LYS A 270 21.46 22.05 -7.89
N THR A 271 20.64 21.58 -8.84
CA THR A 271 19.17 21.66 -8.73
C THR A 271 18.67 20.80 -7.59
N LEU A 272 17.76 21.36 -6.80
CA LEU A 272 17.17 20.67 -5.64
C LEU A 272 15.82 20.05 -6.02
N ILE A 273 15.63 18.79 -5.72
CA ILE A 273 14.37 18.05 -5.87
C ILE A 273 13.99 17.36 -4.56
N ASN A 274 12.70 17.15 -4.35
CA ASN A 274 12.27 16.31 -3.25
C ASN A 274 12.82 14.87 -3.42
N ALA A 275 13.46 14.31 -2.38
CA ALA A 275 14.16 13.04 -2.47
C ALA A 275 13.24 11.86 -2.77
N ASP A 276 11.98 11.89 -2.28
CA ASP A 276 11.01 10.82 -2.50
C ASP A 276 10.40 10.97 -3.92
N VAL A 277 10.30 12.19 -4.46
CA VAL A 277 9.93 12.45 -5.87
C VAL A 277 11.03 11.94 -6.81
N ASN A 278 12.31 12.18 -6.48
CA ASN A 278 13.45 11.64 -7.23
C ASN A 278 13.40 10.11 -7.28
N ALA A 279 13.14 9.45 -6.14
CA ALA A 279 13.02 8.00 -6.06
C ALA A 279 11.83 7.48 -6.88
N ALA A 280 10.64 8.08 -6.75
CA ALA A 280 9.45 7.69 -7.50
C ALA A 280 9.66 7.83 -9.02
N ALA A 281 10.27 8.90 -9.48
CA ALA A 281 10.60 9.10 -10.90
C ALA A 281 11.59 8.02 -11.40
N ASN A 282 12.58 7.67 -10.61
CA ASN A 282 13.53 6.60 -10.94
C ASN A 282 12.89 5.20 -10.93
N ILE A 283 11.90 4.93 -10.05
CA ILE A 283 11.09 3.70 -10.08
C ILE A 283 10.40 3.56 -11.45
N LEU A 284 9.84 4.64 -11.99
CA LEU A 284 9.23 4.62 -13.31
C LEU A 284 10.25 4.33 -14.41
N ARG A 285 11.40 5.02 -14.40
CA ARG A 285 12.49 4.79 -15.36
C ARG A 285 13.04 3.38 -15.35
N LYS A 286 13.06 2.72 -14.19
CA LYS A 286 13.54 1.35 -14.04
C LYS A 286 12.69 0.33 -14.82
N VAL A 287 11.38 0.57 -14.96
CA VAL A 287 10.43 -0.29 -15.68
C VAL A 287 10.21 0.21 -17.11
N ILE A 288 10.16 1.52 -17.28
CA ILE A 288 9.89 2.17 -18.56
C ILE A 288 10.99 3.23 -18.79
N PRO A 289 12.16 2.82 -19.32
CA PRO A 289 13.30 3.72 -19.50
C PRO A 289 12.97 4.98 -20.31
N ASN A 290 12.08 4.86 -21.29
CA ASN A 290 11.64 5.95 -22.17
C ASN A 290 10.33 6.62 -21.71
N ALA A 291 9.97 6.52 -20.43
CA ALA A 291 8.75 7.15 -19.89
C ALA A 291 8.73 8.67 -20.12
N TRP A 292 9.88 9.31 -20.16
CA TRP A 292 10.08 10.70 -20.57
C TRP A 292 10.83 10.68 -21.90
N THR A 293 10.11 10.87 -23.02
CA THR A 293 10.56 10.78 -24.42
C THR A 293 11.64 11.77 -24.69
N ASN A 294 12.57 12.13 -24.24
CA ASN A 294 13.73 13.00 -24.45
C ASN A 294 14.47 13.27 -23.11
N GLY A 295 14.28 12.39 -22.11
CA GLY A 295 14.86 12.60 -20.79
C GLY A 295 14.33 13.89 -20.15
N ILE A 296 15.11 14.44 -19.23
CA ILE A 296 14.77 15.68 -18.52
C ILE A 296 14.89 16.90 -19.44
N GLU A 297 15.76 16.83 -20.44
CA GLU A 297 15.93 17.88 -21.46
C GLU A 297 14.67 18.06 -22.32
N GLY A 298 13.85 17.00 -22.47
CA GLY A 298 12.55 17.08 -23.12
C GLY A 298 11.41 17.55 -22.22
N LEU A 299 11.63 17.65 -20.91
CA LEU A 299 10.68 18.29 -20.00
C LEU A 299 10.71 19.81 -20.28
N GLY A 300 9.65 20.33 -20.86
CA GLY A 300 9.51 21.78 -20.98
C GLY A 300 9.64 22.47 -19.61
N VAL A 301 10.02 23.73 -19.57
CA VAL A 301 10.22 24.53 -18.34
C VAL A 301 9.06 24.35 -17.32
N LYS A 302 7.83 24.29 -17.81
CA LYS A 302 6.63 24.10 -16.97
C LYS A 302 6.58 22.72 -16.32
N GLN A 303 6.94 21.66 -17.03
CA GLN A 303 6.96 20.30 -16.50
C GLN A 303 8.07 20.11 -15.45
N LEU A 304 9.25 20.66 -15.71
CA LEU A 304 10.35 20.66 -14.74
C LEU A 304 9.94 21.42 -13.46
N ALA A 305 9.34 22.62 -13.60
CA ALA A 305 8.84 23.38 -12.46
C ALA A 305 7.79 22.58 -11.65
N ASN A 306 6.90 21.83 -12.32
CA ASN A 306 5.94 20.97 -11.66
C ASN A 306 6.61 19.86 -10.86
N VAL A 307 7.60 19.17 -11.42
CA VAL A 307 8.34 18.09 -10.74
C VAL A 307 9.06 18.60 -9.48
N LEU A 308 9.55 19.83 -9.51
CA LEU A 308 10.26 20.44 -8.37
C LEU A 308 9.33 20.93 -7.25
N THR A 309 8.03 21.10 -7.52
CA THR A 309 7.04 21.67 -6.57
C THR A 309 5.90 20.68 -6.24
N PRO A 310 6.17 19.60 -5.48
CA PRO A 310 5.14 18.59 -5.19
C PRO A 310 4.00 19.13 -4.34
N LEU A 311 2.80 18.63 -4.61
CA LEU A 311 1.60 18.85 -3.80
C LEU A 311 1.62 17.97 -2.57
N THR A 312 0.95 18.39 -1.51
CA THR A 312 0.80 17.59 -0.28
C THR A 312 -0.65 17.19 -0.10
N LEU A 313 -0.89 15.88 0.03
CA LEU A 313 -2.18 15.30 0.37
C LEU A 313 -2.18 14.75 1.79
N ILE A 314 -3.15 15.18 2.60
CA ILE A 314 -3.36 14.68 3.96
C ILE A 314 -4.66 13.89 3.98
N VAL A 315 -4.56 12.58 4.22
CA VAL A 315 -5.72 11.69 4.36
C VAL A 315 -5.93 11.35 5.84
N ARG A 316 -7.13 11.56 6.32
CA ARG A 316 -7.56 11.28 7.72
C ARG A 316 -8.64 10.23 7.77
#